data_feb6e35426e617e8b780f9aee520bcab
#
_entry.id   feb6e35426e617e8b780f9aee520bcab
#
_cell.length_a   1.000
_cell.length_b   1.000
_cell.length_c   1.000
_cell.angle_alpha   90.00
_cell.angle_beta   90.00
_cell.angle_gamma   90.00
#
_symmetry.space_group_name_H-M   'P 1'
#
loop_
_entity.id
_entity.type
_entity.pdbx_description
1 polymer ?
#
loop_
_entity_poly.entity_id
_entity_poly.type
_entity_poly.pdbx_seq_one_letter_code
_entity_poly.pdbx_strand_id
1 'polypeptide(L)'
;MELNYNSNSSNSSEDELNEYLLMDFIEENREVQAVEDAIRYFVNSTAERDRSHDLRQRKKRTYFLRDRESANERLVADYFCNQPLYDERQFQRRFRMRKHVFICIVDTLSVDDRFFQQHPDACKQQGATALQKCTTTIRMVAYRCAADQIDEYLKLGATTSKECLAHFVDGVIAQFSATYLRKSTLDDLQHLLREGEDRGFHGMIGSIDRMHWEWKNCPVGWKGMY
;
A
#
# COMPACT_ATOMS: atom_id res chain seq x y z
N MET A 1 30.79 53.19 -31.99
CA MET A 1 29.35 52.79 -32.03
C MET A 1 29.28 51.41 -31.48
N GLU A 2 29.14 51.30 -30.16
CA GLU A 2 29.03 50.02 -29.42
C GLU A 2 27.56 49.71 -29.22
N LEU A 3 27.14 48.56 -29.72
CA LEU A 3 25.81 48.00 -29.46
C LEU A 3 25.88 47.14 -28.24
N ASN A 4 25.38 47.64 -27.13
CA ASN A 4 25.13 46.90 -25.92
C ASN A 4 23.93 45.98 -26.15
N TYR A 5 24.14 44.66 -26.18
CA TYR A 5 23.10 43.66 -26.22
C TYR A 5 22.69 43.32 -24.76
N ASN A 6 21.47 43.72 -24.44
CA ASN A 6 20.89 43.54 -23.12
C ASN A 6 20.44 42.08 -22.96
N SER A 7 21.16 41.28 -22.16
CA SER A 7 20.89 39.84 -21.87
C SER A 7 20.18 39.62 -20.53
N ASN A 8 19.11 40.38 -20.24
CA ASN A 8 18.45 40.36 -18.95
C ASN A 8 16.97 39.90 -18.95
N SER A 9 16.47 39.30 -20.04
CA SER A 9 15.04 38.90 -20.08
C SER A 9 14.77 37.39 -19.97
N SER A 10 15.81 36.53 -19.90
CA SER A 10 15.62 35.07 -19.82
C SER A 10 15.61 34.53 -18.39
N ASN A 11 16.18 35.22 -17.41
CA ASN A 11 16.22 34.73 -16.03
C ASN A 11 14.89 34.89 -15.28
N SER A 12 14.05 35.85 -15.60
CA SER A 12 12.80 36.06 -14.84
C SER A 12 11.73 35.01 -15.12
N SER A 13 11.69 34.46 -16.33
CA SER A 13 10.71 33.40 -16.67
C SER A 13 11.08 32.02 -16.15
N GLU A 14 12.39 31.77 -16.01
CA GLU A 14 12.85 30.52 -15.38
C GLU A 14 12.67 30.52 -13.85
N ASP A 15 12.87 31.69 -13.23
CA ASP A 15 12.62 31.87 -11.79
C ASP A 15 11.12 31.77 -11.44
N GLU A 16 10.24 32.37 -12.24
CA GLU A 16 8.80 32.27 -12.10
C GLU A 16 8.30 30.81 -12.31
N LEU A 17 8.86 30.07 -13.27
CA LEU A 17 8.53 28.67 -13.51
C LEU A 17 9.00 27.78 -12.34
N ASN A 18 10.19 28.04 -11.81
CA ASN A 18 10.73 27.32 -10.66
C ASN A 18 9.92 27.60 -9.38
N GLU A 19 9.46 28.83 -9.19
CA GLU A 19 8.60 29.20 -8.07
C GLU A 19 7.22 28.54 -8.17
N TYR A 20 6.64 28.49 -9.37
CA TYR A 20 5.39 27.78 -9.62
C TYR A 20 5.51 26.27 -9.34
N LEU A 21 6.57 25.62 -9.84
CA LEU A 21 6.84 24.20 -9.59
C LEU A 21 7.10 23.90 -8.11
N LEU A 22 7.71 24.85 -7.38
CA LEU A 22 7.93 24.70 -5.95
C LEU A 22 6.63 24.80 -5.16
N MET A 23 5.73 25.69 -5.55
CA MET A 23 4.43 25.86 -4.92
C MET A 23 3.53 24.63 -5.17
N ASP A 24 3.49 24.11 -6.38
CA ASP A 24 2.76 22.90 -6.75
C ASP A 24 3.28 21.68 -5.97
N PHE A 25 4.60 21.59 -5.82
CA PHE A 25 5.24 20.55 -5.00
C PHE A 25 4.91 20.64 -3.50
N ILE A 26 4.81 21.86 -2.96
CA ILE A 26 4.44 22.07 -1.54
C ILE A 26 2.97 21.68 -1.32
N GLU A 27 2.09 22.00 -2.27
CA GLU A 27 0.67 21.61 -2.21
C GLU A 27 0.50 20.09 -2.29
N GLU A 28 1.21 19.43 -3.19
CA GLU A 28 1.18 17.96 -3.34
C GLU A 28 1.69 17.23 -2.08
N ASN A 29 2.77 17.73 -1.45
CA ASN A 29 3.22 17.20 -0.16
C ASN A 29 2.20 17.41 0.97
N ARG A 30 1.42 18.49 0.92
CA ARG A 30 0.39 18.79 1.89
C ARG A 30 -0.80 17.83 1.75
N GLU A 31 -1.16 17.46 0.51
CA GLU A 31 -2.19 16.45 0.24
C GLU A 31 -1.76 15.06 0.71
N VAL A 32 -0.52 14.67 0.44
CA VAL A 32 0.04 13.39 0.91
C VAL A 32 0.04 13.31 2.44
N GLN A 33 0.47 14.38 3.12
CA GLN A 33 0.46 14.45 4.57
C GLN A 33 -0.96 14.37 5.14
N ALA A 34 -1.92 15.02 4.52
CA ALA A 34 -3.32 14.94 4.92
C ALA A 34 -3.90 13.52 4.79
N VAL A 35 -3.50 12.78 3.75
CA VAL A 35 -3.88 11.37 3.58
C VAL A 35 -3.24 10.49 4.65
N GLU A 36 -1.96 10.69 4.96
CA GLU A 36 -1.28 9.94 6.03
C GLU A 36 -1.93 10.19 7.41
N ASP A 37 -2.25 11.44 7.71
CA ASP A 37 -2.92 11.81 8.96
C ASP A 37 -4.34 11.26 9.03
N ALA A 38 -5.06 11.20 7.90
CA ALA A 38 -6.37 10.57 7.80
C ALA A 38 -6.30 9.06 8.04
N ILE A 39 -5.31 8.38 7.47
CA ILE A 39 -5.07 6.95 7.70
C ILE A 39 -4.73 6.69 9.16
N ARG A 40 -3.82 7.49 9.73
CA ARG A 40 -3.44 7.39 11.15
C ARG A 40 -4.62 7.65 12.09
N TYR A 41 -5.44 8.65 11.79
CA TYR A 41 -6.68 8.92 12.54
C TYR A 41 -7.66 7.74 12.45
N PHE A 42 -7.84 7.16 11.26
CA PHE A 42 -8.74 6.00 11.07
C PHE A 42 -8.25 4.78 11.85
N VAL A 43 -6.96 4.48 11.81
CA VAL A 43 -6.34 3.40 12.59
C VAL A 43 -6.53 3.65 14.09
N ASN A 44 -6.29 4.86 14.57
CA ASN A 44 -6.44 5.21 15.98
C ASN A 44 -7.91 5.21 16.42
N SER A 45 -8.83 5.73 15.62
CA SER A 45 -10.27 5.75 15.95
C SER A 45 -10.89 4.34 15.98
N THR A 46 -10.40 3.41 15.17
CA THR A 46 -10.83 2.00 15.26
C THR A 46 -10.27 1.33 16.50
N ALA A 47 -9.04 1.66 16.90
CA ALA A 47 -8.43 1.17 18.15
C ALA A 47 -9.13 1.72 19.40
N GLU A 48 -9.59 2.98 19.38
CA GLU A 48 -10.36 3.58 20.48
C GLU A 48 -11.79 3.04 20.58
N ARG A 49 -12.45 2.76 19.46
CA ARG A 49 -13.76 2.06 19.43
C ARG A 49 -13.66 0.66 20.03
N ASP A 50 -12.60 -0.06 19.75
CA ASP A 50 -12.35 -1.39 20.32
C ASP A 50 -12.10 -1.28 21.85
N ARG A 51 -11.46 -0.20 22.34
CA ARG A 51 -11.27 0.03 23.78
C ARG A 51 -12.55 0.44 24.51
N SER A 52 -13.41 1.23 23.93
CA SER A 52 -14.68 1.65 24.54
C SER A 52 -15.72 0.51 24.56
N HIS A 53 -15.58 -0.49 23.69
CA HIS A 53 -16.44 -1.68 23.70
C HIS A 53 -16.07 -2.70 24.80
N ASP A 54 -14.91 -2.58 25.45
CA ASP A 54 -14.36 -3.53 26.41
C ASP A 54 -14.98 -3.40 27.82
N LEU A 55 -15.87 -2.43 28.04
CA LEU A 55 -16.65 -2.31 29.29
C LEU A 55 -17.93 -3.14 29.31
N ARG A 56 -18.32 -3.77 28.21
CA ARG A 56 -19.38 -4.77 28.20
C ARG A 56 -18.82 -6.11 28.65
N GLN A 57 -19.51 -6.77 29.59
CA GLN A 57 -19.21 -8.10 30.12
C GLN A 57 -18.56 -9.01 29.05
N ARG A 58 -17.29 -9.37 29.27
CA ARG A 58 -16.52 -10.24 28.38
C ARG A 58 -17.27 -11.56 28.19
N LYS A 59 -17.98 -11.70 27.06
CA LYS A 59 -18.46 -13.02 26.63
C LYS A 59 -17.25 -13.92 26.48
N LYS A 60 -17.34 -15.17 27.02
CA LYS A 60 -16.28 -16.18 26.82
C LYS A 60 -15.96 -16.26 25.34
N ARG A 61 -14.68 -16.05 24.96
CA ARG A 61 -14.24 -16.20 23.59
C ARG A 61 -14.55 -17.60 23.10
N THR A 62 -15.33 -17.72 22.04
CA THR A 62 -15.52 -19.00 21.34
C THR A 62 -14.21 -19.35 20.64
N TYR A 63 -13.61 -20.46 21.01
CA TYR A 63 -12.39 -20.95 20.38
C TYR A 63 -12.75 -21.68 19.08
N PHE A 64 -12.23 -21.22 17.97
CA PHE A 64 -12.31 -21.90 16.67
C PHE A 64 -10.98 -22.58 16.39
N LEU A 65 -10.98 -23.88 16.23
CA LEU A 65 -9.79 -24.59 15.75
C LEU A 65 -9.58 -24.24 14.27
N ARG A 66 -8.57 -23.42 13.98
CA ARG A 66 -8.21 -23.03 12.63
C ARG A 66 -7.05 -23.88 12.14
N ASP A 67 -7.31 -24.68 11.13
CA ASP A 67 -6.28 -25.45 10.45
C ASP A 67 -5.52 -24.53 9.48
N ARG A 68 -4.53 -23.80 10.03
CA ARG A 68 -3.70 -22.86 9.27
C ARG A 68 -2.71 -23.56 8.37
N GLU A 69 -2.26 -24.74 8.75
CA GLU A 69 -1.28 -25.54 8.02
C GLU A 69 -1.87 -26.01 6.68
N SER A 70 -3.01 -26.69 6.69
CA SER A 70 -3.71 -27.08 5.46
C SER A 70 -4.10 -25.88 4.59
N ALA A 71 -4.43 -24.74 5.20
CA ALA A 71 -4.71 -23.53 4.45
C ALA A 71 -3.46 -22.98 3.75
N ASN A 72 -2.28 -23.08 4.40
CA ASN A 72 -1.01 -22.70 3.79
C ASN A 72 -0.62 -23.65 2.65
N GLU A 73 -0.77 -24.96 2.85
CA GLU A 73 -0.49 -25.96 1.81
C GLU A 73 -1.35 -25.72 0.56
N ARG A 74 -2.65 -25.47 0.75
CA ARG A 74 -3.54 -25.09 -0.37
C ARG A 74 -3.09 -23.81 -1.06
N LEU A 75 -2.73 -22.77 -0.30
CA LEU A 75 -2.25 -21.53 -0.87
C LEU A 75 -1.01 -21.75 -1.72
N VAL A 76 -0.07 -22.55 -1.23
CA VAL A 76 1.16 -22.90 -1.95
C VAL A 76 0.84 -23.72 -3.21
N ALA A 77 -0.02 -24.73 -3.13
CA ALA A 77 -0.44 -25.54 -4.27
C ALA A 77 -1.18 -24.69 -5.32
N ASP A 78 -2.03 -23.76 -4.88
CA ASP A 78 -2.80 -22.91 -5.76
C ASP A 78 -1.95 -21.93 -6.58
N TYR A 79 -0.87 -21.36 -5.98
CA TYR A 79 -0.16 -20.22 -6.59
C TYR A 79 1.36 -20.32 -6.60
N PHE A 80 2.00 -21.04 -5.66
CA PHE A 80 3.42 -20.87 -5.38
C PHE A 80 4.28 -22.11 -5.65
N CYS A 81 3.67 -23.27 -5.87
CA CYS A 81 4.42 -24.48 -6.29
C CYS A 81 4.93 -24.38 -7.73
N ASN A 82 5.69 -25.39 -8.16
CA ASN A 82 6.25 -25.46 -9.52
C ASN A 82 5.19 -25.63 -10.61
N GLN A 83 4.08 -26.30 -10.30
CA GLN A 83 2.92 -26.47 -11.17
C GLN A 83 1.67 -25.97 -10.44
N PRO A 84 1.48 -24.66 -10.37
CA PRO A 84 0.37 -24.08 -9.61
C PRO A 84 -0.96 -24.34 -10.35
N LEU A 85 -2.03 -24.49 -9.57
CA LEU A 85 -3.39 -24.61 -10.10
C LEU A 85 -3.80 -23.38 -10.93
N TYR A 86 -3.35 -22.19 -10.50
CA TYR A 86 -3.65 -20.92 -11.15
C TYR A 86 -2.43 -20.36 -11.86
N ASP A 87 -2.59 -20.02 -13.12
CA ASP A 87 -1.56 -19.43 -13.96
C ASP A 87 -1.18 -17.99 -13.55
N GLU A 88 -0.16 -17.42 -14.19
CA GLU A 88 0.31 -16.07 -13.87
C GLU A 88 -0.73 -14.98 -14.14
N ARG A 89 -1.60 -15.15 -15.15
CA ARG A 89 -2.68 -14.21 -15.44
C ARG A 89 -3.72 -14.21 -14.32
N GLN A 90 -4.07 -15.39 -13.81
CA GLN A 90 -4.99 -15.55 -12.70
C GLN A 90 -4.40 -15.04 -11.41
N PHE A 91 -3.08 -15.23 -11.18
CA PHE A 91 -2.35 -14.63 -10.09
C PHE A 91 -2.47 -13.11 -10.15
N GLN A 92 -2.06 -12.48 -11.25
CA GLN A 92 -2.09 -11.03 -11.43
C GLN A 92 -3.51 -10.45 -11.26
N ARG A 93 -4.53 -11.13 -11.76
CA ARG A 93 -5.93 -10.73 -11.58
C ARG A 93 -6.33 -10.70 -10.09
N ARG A 94 -5.87 -11.67 -9.28
CA ARG A 94 -6.27 -11.84 -7.88
C ARG A 94 -5.43 -11.05 -6.90
N PHE A 95 -4.13 -10.89 -7.19
CA PHE A 95 -3.18 -10.18 -6.34
C PHE A 95 -2.94 -8.73 -6.80
N ARG A 96 -3.46 -8.35 -7.98
CA ARG A 96 -3.27 -7.02 -8.60
C ARG A 96 -1.82 -6.66 -8.87
N MET A 97 -0.93 -7.62 -8.82
CA MET A 97 0.51 -7.47 -9.11
C MET A 97 1.09 -8.77 -9.67
N ARG A 98 2.28 -8.68 -10.25
CA ARG A 98 3.01 -9.86 -10.74
C ARG A 98 3.54 -10.68 -9.57
N LYS A 99 3.65 -12.01 -9.76
CA LYS A 99 4.08 -12.96 -8.72
C LYS A 99 5.45 -12.61 -8.13
N HIS A 100 6.43 -12.26 -8.97
CA HIS A 100 7.77 -11.91 -8.50
C HIS A 100 7.79 -10.68 -7.59
N VAL A 101 6.94 -9.66 -7.87
CA VAL A 101 6.81 -8.47 -7.02
C VAL A 101 6.23 -8.85 -5.65
N PHE A 102 5.18 -9.69 -5.65
CA PHE A 102 4.59 -10.17 -4.41
C PHE A 102 5.60 -10.94 -3.55
N ILE A 103 6.37 -11.85 -4.15
CA ILE A 103 7.41 -12.63 -3.44
C ILE A 103 8.49 -11.68 -2.88
N CYS A 104 8.96 -10.71 -3.68
CA CYS A 104 9.92 -9.70 -3.21
C CYS A 104 9.42 -8.96 -1.96
N ILE A 105 8.13 -8.57 -1.93
CA ILE A 105 7.53 -7.93 -0.76
C ILE A 105 7.49 -8.89 0.43
N VAL A 106 7.03 -10.14 0.24
CA VAL A 106 6.97 -11.15 1.31
C VAL A 106 8.35 -11.40 1.92
N ASP A 107 9.37 -11.57 1.09
CA ASP A 107 10.74 -11.85 1.53
C ASP A 107 11.31 -10.66 2.31
N THR A 108 11.15 -9.44 1.79
CA THR A 108 11.61 -8.22 2.47
C THR A 108 10.94 -8.05 3.83
N LEU A 109 9.62 -8.16 3.91
CA LEU A 109 8.88 -8.02 5.16
C LEU A 109 9.22 -9.13 6.17
N SER A 110 9.49 -10.34 5.69
CA SER A 110 9.83 -11.48 6.56
C SER A 110 11.19 -11.32 7.25
N VAL A 111 12.11 -10.57 6.62
CA VAL A 111 13.44 -10.29 7.18
C VAL A 111 13.34 -9.17 8.23
N ASP A 112 12.61 -8.11 7.92
CA ASP A 112 12.64 -6.87 8.70
C ASP A 112 11.63 -6.83 9.84
N ASP A 113 10.45 -7.42 9.67
CA ASP A 113 9.42 -7.42 10.69
C ASP A 113 9.18 -8.83 11.26
N ARG A 114 9.52 -8.96 12.54
CA ARG A 114 9.25 -10.20 13.32
C ARG A 114 7.78 -10.64 13.24
N PHE A 115 6.85 -9.71 13.04
CA PHE A 115 5.43 -10.06 12.89
C PHE A 115 5.20 -11.02 11.72
N PHE A 116 5.91 -10.86 10.60
CA PHE A 116 5.77 -11.74 9.44
C PHE A 116 6.47 -13.09 9.61
N GLN A 117 7.36 -13.23 10.55
CA GLN A 117 7.96 -14.54 10.86
C GLN A 117 6.93 -15.48 11.48
N GLN A 118 7.04 -16.77 11.16
CA GLN A 118 6.16 -17.79 11.74
C GLN A 118 6.64 -18.14 13.14
N HIS A 119 5.79 -17.90 14.14
CA HIS A 119 6.08 -18.25 15.52
C HIS A 119 4.97 -19.15 16.08
N PRO A 120 5.30 -20.15 16.91
CA PRO A 120 4.30 -20.94 17.63
C PRO A 120 3.58 -20.05 18.65
N ASP A 121 2.29 -20.30 18.81
CA ASP A 121 1.49 -19.68 19.87
C ASP A 121 1.76 -20.32 21.26
N ALA A 122 1.09 -19.80 22.30
CA ALA A 122 1.23 -20.33 23.66
C ALA A 122 0.83 -21.82 23.80
N CYS A 123 0.01 -22.33 22.88
CA CYS A 123 -0.38 -23.73 22.78
C CYS A 123 0.54 -24.56 21.89
N LYS A 124 1.70 -24.02 21.47
CA LYS A 124 2.66 -24.62 20.54
C LYS A 124 2.09 -24.90 19.13
N GLN A 125 0.95 -24.33 18.79
CA GLN A 125 0.44 -24.38 17.42
C GLN A 125 1.17 -23.36 16.56
N GLN A 126 1.55 -23.77 15.34
CA GLN A 126 2.22 -22.90 14.40
C GLN A 126 1.31 -21.73 14.01
N GLY A 127 1.88 -20.52 14.05
CA GLY A 127 1.22 -19.31 13.58
C GLY A 127 1.08 -19.31 12.06
N ALA A 128 0.43 -18.28 11.51
CA ALA A 128 0.34 -18.09 10.09
C ALA A 128 1.72 -17.76 9.48
N THR A 129 1.99 -18.26 8.28
CA THR A 129 3.21 -17.97 7.52
C THR A 129 3.17 -16.53 7.00
N ALA A 130 4.34 -15.97 6.66
CA ALA A 130 4.45 -14.67 5.99
C ALA A 130 3.58 -14.62 4.73
N LEU A 131 3.60 -15.70 3.96
CA LEU A 131 2.84 -15.86 2.73
C LEU A 131 1.33 -15.71 2.98
N GLN A 132 0.81 -16.37 4.03
CA GLN A 132 -0.60 -16.25 4.41
C GLN A 132 -0.95 -14.82 4.86
N LYS A 133 -0.09 -14.20 5.70
CA LYS A 133 -0.31 -12.84 6.22
C LYS A 133 -0.34 -11.81 5.09
N CYS A 134 0.65 -11.84 4.18
CA CYS A 134 0.70 -10.95 3.04
C CYS A 134 -0.44 -11.21 2.05
N THR A 135 -0.79 -12.49 1.79
CA THR A 135 -1.93 -12.84 0.91
C THR A 135 -3.24 -12.31 1.48
N THR A 136 -3.45 -12.41 2.80
CA THR A 136 -4.62 -11.86 3.47
C THR A 136 -4.74 -10.36 3.20
N THR A 137 -3.67 -9.62 3.43
CA THR A 137 -3.65 -8.17 3.23
C THR A 137 -3.93 -7.79 1.78
N ILE A 138 -3.20 -8.39 0.84
CA ILE A 138 -3.40 -8.09 -0.58
C ILE A 138 -4.82 -8.40 -1.03
N ARG A 139 -5.42 -9.48 -0.56
CA ARG A 139 -6.81 -9.80 -0.91
C ARG A 139 -7.81 -8.82 -0.30
N MET A 140 -7.61 -8.38 0.94
CA MET A 140 -8.44 -7.33 1.54
C MET A 140 -8.41 -6.05 0.69
N VAL A 141 -7.23 -5.61 0.28
CA VAL A 141 -7.05 -4.41 -0.53
C VAL A 141 -7.61 -4.61 -1.95
N ALA A 142 -7.24 -5.71 -2.62
CA ALA A 142 -7.61 -5.98 -4.01
C ALA A 142 -9.12 -6.15 -4.23
N TYR A 143 -9.81 -6.75 -3.27
CA TYR A 143 -11.25 -7.02 -3.36
C TYR A 143 -12.09 -6.08 -2.50
N ARG A 144 -11.47 -5.18 -1.73
CA ARG A 144 -12.17 -4.30 -0.78
C ARG A 144 -13.12 -5.08 0.14
N CYS A 145 -12.72 -6.28 0.52
CA CYS A 145 -13.55 -7.17 1.32
C CYS A 145 -13.23 -7.05 2.81
N ALA A 146 -14.23 -7.42 3.63
CA ALA A 146 -14.04 -7.50 5.06
C ALA A 146 -13.07 -8.63 5.44
N ALA A 147 -12.35 -8.46 6.55
CA ALA A 147 -11.41 -9.46 7.07
C ALA A 147 -12.06 -10.85 7.30
N ASP A 148 -13.34 -10.86 7.64
CA ASP A 148 -14.12 -12.06 7.89
C ASP A 148 -14.31 -12.94 6.64
N GLN A 149 -14.43 -12.33 5.46
CA GLN A 149 -14.58 -13.06 4.19
C GLN A 149 -13.31 -13.85 3.80
N ILE A 150 -12.16 -13.48 4.35
CA ILE A 150 -10.88 -14.13 4.03
C ILE A 150 -10.58 -15.26 5.03
N ASP A 151 -11.19 -15.23 6.22
CA ASP A 151 -11.00 -16.26 7.26
C ASP A 151 -11.33 -17.67 6.74
N GLU A 152 -12.34 -17.81 5.90
CA GLU A 152 -12.74 -19.11 5.35
C GLU A 152 -11.63 -19.79 4.53
N TYR A 153 -10.90 -19.02 3.74
CA TYR A 153 -9.84 -19.55 2.86
C TYR A 153 -8.49 -19.66 3.57
N LEU A 154 -8.05 -18.60 4.27
CA LEU A 154 -6.72 -18.52 4.88
C LEU A 154 -6.69 -18.93 6.35
N LYS A 155 -7.84 -19.15 6.97
CA LYS A 155 -7.98 -19.53 8.37
C LYS A 155 -7.33 -18.56 9.36
N LEU A 156 -7.34 -17.26 9.01
CA LEU A 156 -6.89 -16.17 9.88
C LEU A 156 -8.10 -15.40 10.44
N GLY A 157 -8.14 -15.22 11.76
CA GLY A 157 -9.21 -14.45 12.40
C GLY A 157 -9.20 -12.98 11.98
N ALA A 158 -10.36 -12.33 12.01
CA ALA A 158 -10.55 -10.95 11.59
C ALA A 158 -9.59 -9.96 12.28
N THR A 159 -9.29 -10.15 13.57
CA THR A 159 -8.33 -9.31 14.31
C THR A 159 -6.92 -9.45 13.72
N THR A 160 -6.46 -10.70 13.55
CA THR A 160 -5.14 -10.97 12.95
C THR A 160 -5.04 -10.44 11.52
N SER A 161 -6.12 -10.52 10.73
CA SER A 161 -6.14 -9.99 9.37
C SER A 161 -6.01 -8.46 9.33
N LYS A 162 -6.61 -7.75 10.30
CA LYS A 162 -6.43 -6.29 10.46
C LYS A 162 -5.00 -5.95 10.89
N GLU A 163 -4.42 -6.70 11.82
CA GLU A 163 -3.02 -6.55 12.22
C GLU A 163 -2.08 -6.81 11.04
N CYS A 164 -2.34 -7.84 10.23
CA CYS A 164 -1.58 -8.08 9.00
C CYS A 164 -1.63 -6.88 8.05
N LEU A 165 -2.78 -6.24 7.89
CA LEU A 165 -2.93 -5.06 7.05
C LEU A 165 -2.08 -3.89 7.57
N ALA A 166 -2.14 -3.60 8.87
CA ALA A 166 -1.37 -2.51 9.47
C ALA A 166 0.14 -2.73 9.30
N HIS A 167 0.65 -3.88 9.74
CA HIS A 167 2.07 -4.22 9.60
C HIS A 167 2.54 -4.26 8.14
N PHE A 168 1.69 -4.73 7.23
CA PHE A 168 2.03 -4.77 5.81
C PHE A 168 2.18 -3.37 5.23
N VAL A 169 1.25 -2.47 5.51
CA VAL A 169 1.30 -1.08 5.00
C VAL A 169 2.52 -0.37 5.56
N ASP A 170 2.72 -0.42 6.89
CA ASP A 170 3.86 0.22 7.54
C ASP A 170 5.19 -0.34 7.03
N GLY A 171 5.29 -1.66 6.88
CA GLY A 171 6.49 -2.32 6.38
C GLY A 171 6.79 -1.99 4.92
N VAL A 172 5.78 -1.97 4.05
CA VAL A 172 5.96 -1.59 2.64
C VAL A 172 6.41 -0.13 2.53
N ILE A 173 5.79 0.78 3.28
CA ILE A 173 6.22 2.19 3.31
C ILE A 173 7.66 2.30 3.79
N ALA A 174 8.01 1.68 4.91
CA ALA A 174 9.34 1.76 5.48
C ALA A 174 10.43 1.26 4.52
N GLN A 175 10.17 0.15 3.80
CA GLN A 175 11.19 -0.50 2.97
C GLN A 175 11.26 0.08 1.55
N PHE A 176 10.15 0.51 1.00
CA PHE A 176 10.10 0.87 -0.42
C PHE A 176 9.97 2.37 -0.69
N SER A 177 9.59 3.19 0.30
CA SER A 177 9.41 4.63 0.10
C SER A 177 10.68 5.33 -0.38
N ALA A 178 11.84 5.01 0.20
CA ALA A 178 13.11 5.62 -0.18
C ALA A 178 13.48 5.40 -1.66
N THR A 179 12.97 4.31 -2.26
CA THR A 179 13.24 3.97 -3.65
C THR A 179 12.16 4.51 -4.60
N TYR A 180 10.89 4.34 -4.23
CA TYR A 180 9.76 4.57 -5.13
C TYR A 180 9.00 5.88 -4.88
N LEU A 181 9.12 6.46 -3.67
CA LEU A 181 8.47 7.74 -3.30
C LEU A 181 9.49 8.89 -3.15
N ARG A 182 10.71 8.71 -3.65
CA ARG A 182 11.72 9.77 -3.68
C ARG A 182 11.40 10.79 -4.77
N LYS A 183 11.91 12.00 -4.60
CA LYS A 183 11.88 13.00 -5.69
C LYS A 183 12.57 12.46 -6.92
N SER A 184 12.00 12.74 -8.09
CA SER A 184 12.61 12.41 -9.37
C SER A 184 13.92 13.19 -9.54
N THR A 185 14.96 12.51 -10.02
CA THR A 185 16.22 13.13 -10.41
C THR A 185 16.14 13.65 -11.85
N LEU A 186 17.10 14.46 -12.27
CA LEU A 186 17.19 14.89 -13.67
C LEU A 186 17.34 13.70 -14.63
N ASP A 187 18.04 12.65 -14.21
CA ASP A 187 18.19 11.43 -15.02
C ASP A 187 16.85 10.68 -15.15
N ASP A 188 16.07 10.59 -14.07
CA ASP A 188 14.73 10.00 -14.11
C ASP A 188 13.82 10.78 -15.08
N LEU A 189 13.86 12.11 -15.01
CA LEU A 189 13.07 12.99 -15.89
C LEU A 189 13.46 12.81 -17.35
N GLN A 190 14.76 12.76 -17.65
CA GLN A 190 15.24 12.51 -19.01
C GLN A 190 14.82 11.13 -19.51
N HIS A 191 14.84 10.11 -18.64
CA HIS A 191 14.37 8.78 -19.00
C HIS A 191 12.87 8.78 -19.32
N LEU A 192 12.04 9.42 -18.48
CA LEU A 192 10.60 9.53 -18.71
C LEU A 192 10.25 10.29 -19.99
N LEU A 193 10.98 11.38 -20.29
CA LEU A 193 10.80 12.15 -21.53
C LEU A 193 11.11 11.30 -22.76
N ARG A 194 12.20 10.52 -22.75
CA ARG A 194 12.55 9.62 -23.87
C ARG A 194 11.49 8.52 -24.04
N GLU A 195 11.06 7.89 -22.95
CA GLU A 195 9.97 6.89 -22.98
C GLU A 195 8.66 7.47 -23.53
N GLY A 196 8.36 8.74 -23.17
CA GLY A 196 7.21 9.49 -23.70
C GLY A 196 7.34 9.72 -25.20
N GLU A 197 8.51 10.18 -25.66
CA GLU A 197 8.81 10.40 -27.08
C GLU A 197 8.70 9.12 -27.91
N ASP A 198 9.27 8.01 -27.44
CA ASP A 198 9.21 6.70 -28.09
C ASP A 198 7.76 6.20 -28.27
N ARG A 199 6.86 6.63 -27.39
CA ARG A 199 5.42 6.34 -27.44
C ARG A 199 4.60 7.38 -28.21
N GLY A 200 5.23 8.43 -28.74
CA GLY A 200 4.57 9.52 -29.47
C GLY A 200 3.99 10.63 -28.59
N PHE A 201 4.33 10.65 -27.29
CA PHE A 201 3.90 11.69 -26.34
C PHE A 201 5.06 12.62 -25.99
N HIS A 202 5.41 13.53 -26.92
CA HIS A 202 6.51 14.47 -26.74
C HIS A 202 6.26 15.40 -25.54
N GLY A 203 7.25 15.50 -24.65
CA GLY A 203 7.18 16.32 -23.44
C GLY A 203 6.36 15.78 -22.29
N MET A 204 5.84 14.55 -22.42
CA MET A 204 5.07 13.90 -21.34
C MET A 204 5.99 13.27 -20.31
N ILE A 205 5.91 13.71 -19.06
CA ILE A 205 6.68 13.17 -17.93
C ILE A 205 5.90 12.14 -17.10
N GLY A 206 4.60 11.99 -17.34
CA GLY A 206 3.76 11.05 -16.64
C GLY A 206 2.29 11.17 -17.01
N SER A 207 1.47 10.33 -16.44
CA SER A 207 0.01 10.39 -16.57
C SER A 207 -0.63 10.34 -15.18
N ILE A 208 -1.66 11.18 -15.01
CA ILE A 208 -2.43 11.22 -13.76
C ILE A 208 -3.80 10.63 -14.05
N ASP A 209 -4.15 9.58 -13.31
CA ASP A 209 -5.51 9.04 -13.30
C ASP A 209 -6.27 9.63 -12.12
N ARG A 210 -7.31 10.40 -12.39
CA ARG A 210 -8.18 10.99 -11.37
C ARG A 210 -9.52 10.27 -11.36
N MET A 211 -9.90 9.76 -10.20
CA MET A 211 -11.21 9.19 -9.97
C MET A 211 -11.87 9.90 -8.79
N HIS A 212 -13.13 10.30 -8.94
CA HIS A 212 -13.95 10.74 -7.81
C HIS A 212 -14.25 9.55 -6.91
N TRP A 213 -13.79 9.63 -5.66
CA TRP A 213 -14.05 8.62 -4.65
C TRP A 213 -14.94 9.20 -3.56
N GLU A 214 -16.14 8.64 -3.40
CA GLU A 214 -17.05 9.05 -2.35
C GLU A 214 -16.67 8.36 -1.02
N TRP A 215 -16.26 9.12 -0.05
CA TRP A 215 -16.00 8.60 1.29
C TRP A 215 -17.31 8.47 2.08
N LYS A 216 -18.03 7.37 1.88
CA LYS A 216 -19.37 7.11 2.45
C LYS A 216 -19.43 7.25 3.98
N ASN A 217 -18.35 6.89 4.68
CA ASN A 217 -18.27 6.93 6.14
C ASN A 217 -17.43 8.11 6.63
N CYS A 218 -17.34 9.19 5.87
CA CYS A 218 -16.62 10.39 6.27
C CYS A 218 -17.15 10.92 7.61
N PRO A 219 -16.27 11.18 8.60
CA PRO A 219 -16.66 11.84 9.86
C PRO A 219 -17.37 13.17 9.60
N VAL A 220 -18.42 13.47 10.39
CA VAL A 220 -19.27 14.66 10.20
C VAL A 220 -18.44 15.96 10.15
N GLY A 221 -17.37 16.04 10.94
CA GLY A 221 -16.49 17.22 10.97
C GLY A 221 -15.67 17.44 9.69
N TRP A 222 -15.57 16.44 8.83
CA TRP A 222 -14.81 16.50 7.56
C TRP A 222 -15.73 16.46 6.33
N LYS A 223 -17.00 16.20 6.55
CA LYS A 223 -18.01 16.12 5.49
C LYS A 223 -18.18 17.50 4.87
N GLY A 224 -17.71 17.67 3.65
CA GLY A 224 -17.71 18.94 2.92
C GLY A 224 -16.32 19.52 2.64
N MET A 225 -15.26 18.87 3.15
CA MET A 225 -13.88 19.17 2.76
C MET A 225 -13.35 18.17 1.71
N TYR A 226 -14.07 17.06 1.50
CA TYR A 226 -13.72 15.99 0.55
C TYR A 226 -14.95 15.62 -0.29
#